data_e0313d9d83ad4fc7bd923b3b2dc67758
#
_entry.id   e0313d9d83ad4fc7bd923b3b2dc67758
#
_cell.length_a   1.000
_cell.length_b   1.000
_cell.length_c   1.000
_cell.angle_alpha   90.00
_cell.angle_beta   90.00
_cell.angle_gamma   90.00
#
_symmetry.space_group_name_H-M   'P 1'
#
loop_
_entity.id
_entity.type
_entity.pdbx_description
1 polymer ?
#
loop_
_entity_poly.entity_id
_entity_poly.type
_entity_poly.pdbx_seq_one_letter_code
_entity_poly.pdbx_strand_id
1 'polypeptide(L)'
;MKTLKTIALGLILLATFGAANAATKKANNEILTVNHAVSTYINAMVHGQVSDLSAVIDQKAEFTMLRGSKMLSFNKTEILGSVQQNENVEQACTTTTSVRESNNDLTVVKVDMKYEGFTRSNYVTLANTSEGWKITNVYSVFK
;
A
#
# COMPACT_ATOMS: atom_id res chain seq x y z
N MET A 1 -25.75 30.60 40.01
CA MET A 1 -26.34 29.61 39.11
C MET A 1 -25.91 29.79 37.65
N LYS A 2 -25.74 30.99 37.13
CA LYS A 2 -25.28 31.21 35.74
C LYS A 2 -23.82 30.81 35.51
N THR A 3 -22.96 30.85 36.51
CA THR A 3 -21.56 30.44 36.43
C THR A 3 -21.37 28.92 36.36
N LEU A 4 -22.27 28.15 36.94
CA LEU A 4 -22.22 26.66 36.86
C LEU A 4 -22.58 26.13 35.48
N LYS A 5 -23.42 26.82 34.71
CA LYS A 5 -23.76 26.45 33.35
C LYS A 5 -22.59 26.67 32.38
N THR A 6 -21.76 27.68 32.63
CA THR A 6 -20.60 28.00 31.80
C THR A 6 -19.46 26.99 32.00
N ILE A 7 -19.30 26.46 33.20
CA ILE A 7 -18.29 25.44 33.50
C ILE A 7 -18.65 24.09 32.87
N ALA A 8 -19.93 23.74 32.84
CA ALA A 8 -20.40 22.53 32.18
C ALA A 8 -20.18 22.58 30.66
N LEU A 9 -20.34 23.75 30.05
CA LEU A 9 -20.06 23.93 28.62
C LEU A 9 -18.57 23.80 28.30
N GLY A 10 -17.70 24.29 29.17
CA GLY A 10 -16.23 24.17 29.00
C GLY A 10 -15.73 22.72 29.08
N LEU A 11 -16.34 21.90 29.93
CA LEU A 11 -16.01 20.48 30.05
C LEU A 11 -16.45 19.66 28.84
N ILE A 12 -17.56 20.02 28.22
CA ILE A 12 -18.05 19.35 26.99
C ILE A 12 -17.14 19.69 25.82
N LEU A 13 -16.61 20.90 25.73
CA LEU A 13 -15.64 21.29 24.70
C LEU A 13 -14.30 20.55 24.83
N LEU A 14 -13.84 20.30 26.06
CA LEU A 14 -12.62 19.52 26.30
C LEU A 14 -12.77 18.04 25.91
N ALA A 15 -13.94 17.47 26.09
CA ALA A 15 -14.22 16.10 25.69
C ALA A 15 -14.25 15.93 24.15
N THR A 16 -14.70 16.95 23.42
CA THR A 16 -14.67 16.94 21.96
C THR A 16 -13.27 17.06 21.38
N PHE A 17 -12.37 17.77 22.03
CA PHE A 17 -10.95 17.82 21.61
C PHE A 17 -10.24 16.48 21.80
N GLY A 18 -10.53 15.76 22.87
CA GLY A 18 -9.96 14.42 23.09
C GLY A 18 -10.43 13.39 22.07
N ALA A 19 -11.69 13.47 21.64
CA ALA A 19 -12.24 12.59 20.62
C ALA A 19 -11.65 12.85 19.22
N ALA A 20 -11.39 14.11 18.88
CA ALA A 20 -10.75 14.47 17.60
C ALA A 20 -9.32 13.95 17.50
N ASN A 21 -8.54 14.01 18.58
CA ASN A 21 -7.18 13.46 18.61
C ASN A 21 -7.16 11.93 18.51
N ALA A 22 -8.10 11.25 19.14
CA ALA A 22 -8.23 9.80 19.04
C ALA A 22 -8.64 9.36 17.63
N ALA A 23 -9.55 10.09 16.98
CA ALA A 23 -9.95 9.84 15.60
C ALA A 23 -8.80 10.07 14.62
N THR A 24 -7.97 11.09 14.81
CA THR A 24 -6.78 11.36 13.98
C THR A 24 -5.74 10.24 14.10
N LYS A 25 -5.47 9.76 15.31
CA LYS A 25 -4.55 8.62 15.53
C LYS A 25 -5.07 7.33 14.88
N LYS A 26 -6.38 7.09 14.96
CA LYS A 26 -7.01 5.92 14.33
C LYS A 26 -6.93 5.99 12.80
N ALA A 27 -7.17 7.16 12.21
CA ALA A 27 -7.03 7.39 10.77
C ALA A 27 -5.58 7.17 10.29
N ASN A 28 -4.57 7.62 11.04
CA ASN A 28 -3.17 7.38 10.71
C ASN A 28 -2.79 5.89 10.78
N ASN A 29 -3.41 5.11 11.68
CA ASN A 29 -3.19 3.66 11.73
C ASN A 29 -3.87 2.91 10.57
N GLU A 30 -4.91 3.47 9.97
CA GLU A 30 -5.58 2.90 8.81
C GLU A 30 -4.79 3.10 7.50
N ILE A 31 -3.80 3.98 7.47
CA ILE A 31 -2.95 4.24 6.31
C ILE A 31 -2.20 2.97 5.86
N LEU A 32 -1.86 2.08 6.79
CA LEU A 32 -1.15 0.84 6.51
C LEU A 32 -2.07 -0.37 6.34
N THR A 33 -3.20 -0.19 5.66
CA THR A 33 -4.11 -1.27 5.28
C THR A 33 -3.62 -1.99 4.02
N VAL A 34 -4.18 -3.17 3.75
CA VAL A 34 -3.95 -3.90 2.49
C VAL A 34 -4.28 -3.02 1.28
N ASN A 35 -5.44 -2.36 1.31
CA ASN A 35 -5.88 -1.51 0.19
C ASN A 35 -4.93 -0.35 -0.06
N HIS A 36 -4.46 0.30 1.00
CA HIS A 36 -3.49 1.40 0.87
C HIS A 36 -2.17 0.90 0.27
N ALA A 37 -1.63 -0.21 0.77
CA ALA A 37 -0.37 -0.77 0.28
C ALA A 37 -0.46 -1.19 -1.20
N VAL A 38 -1.55 -1.84 -1.60
CA VAL A 38 -1.78 -2.25 -2.99
C VAL A 38 -1.98 -1.03 -3.91
N SER A 39 -2.77 -0.03 -3.49
CA SER A 39 -2.96 1.20 -4.25
C SER A 39 -1.66 1.97 -4.43
N THR A 40 -0.85 2.07 -3.38
CA THR A 40 0.47 2.71 -3.42
C THR A 40 1.40 1.98 -4.40
N TYR A 41 1.40 0.66 -4.38
CA TYR A 41 2.15 -0.16 -5.34
C TYR A 41 1.71 0.10 -6.78
N ILE A 42 0.41 0.07 -7.05
CA ILE A 42 -0.14 0.34 -8.39
C ILE A 42 0.23 1.75 -8.86
N ASN A 43 0.04 2.75 -8.00
CA ASN A 43 0.36 4.14 -8.32
C ASN A 43 1.84 4.33 -8.66
N ALA A 44 2.73 3.65 -7.95
CA ALA A 44 4.16 3.70 -8.26
C ALA A 44 4.49 3.01 -9.60
N MET A 45 3.95 1.81 -9.83
CA MET A 45 4.27 1.01 -11.00
C MET A 45 3.61 1.53 -12.29
N VAL A 46 2.40 2.10 -12.19
CA VAL A 46 1.60 2.52 -13.36
C VAL A 46 1.70 4.02 -13.62
N HIS A 47 1.67 4.82 -12.57
CA HIS A 47 1.63 6.29 -12.68
C HIS A 47 2.94 6.97 -12.30
N GLY A 48 3.96 6.21 -11.90
CA GLY A 48 5.25 6.76 -11.47
C GLY A 48 5.19 7.60 -10.19
N GLN A 49 4.18 7.40 -9.36
CA GLN A 49 4.03 8.08 -8.06
C GLN A 49 4.79 7.29 -6.99
N VAL A 50 6.06 7.62 -6.81
CA VAL A 50 7.01 6.77 -6.07
C VAL A 50 7.21 7.17 -4.60
N SER A 51 6.71 8.35 -4.18
CA SER A 51 7.01 8.95 -2.87
C SER A 51 6.68 8.06 -1.66
N ASP A 52 5.58 7.33 -1.71
CA ASP A 52 5.09 6.55 -0.57
C ASP A 52 5.41 5.05 -0.68
N LEU A 53 6.01 4.62 -1.77
CA LEU A 53 6.24 3.20 -2.04
C LEU A 53 7.14 2.53 -1.00
N SER A 54 8.20 3.20 -0.57
CA SER A 54 9.13 2.64 0.42
C SER A 54 8.45 2.31 1.75
N ALA A 55 7.46 3.10 2.16
CA ALA A 55 6.76 2.91 3.43
C ALA A 55 5.88 1.65 3.47
N VAL A 56 5.40 1.18 2.32
CA VAL A 56 4.51 0.00 2.22
C VAL A 56 5.25 -1.29 1.87
N ILE A 57 6.55 -1.23 1.64
CA ILE A 57 7.39 -2.39 1.33
C ILE A 57 8.21 -2.78 2.57
N ASP A 58 8.16 -4.05 2.96
CA ASP A 58 9.02 -4.59 4.03
C ASP A 58 10.49 -4.56 3.62
N GLN A 59 11.38 -4.40 4.62
CA GLN A 59 12.83 -4.34 4.38
C GLN A 59 13.40 -5.61 3.73
N LYS A 60 12.77 -6.75 3.99
CA LYS A 60 13.19 -8.06 3.47
C LYS A 60 12.38 -8.48 2.23
N ALA A 61 11.58 -7.56 1.66
CA ALA A 61 10.75 -7.87 0.51
C ALA A 61 11.57 -8.32 -0.70
N GLU A 62 11.03 -9.29 -1.43
CA GLU A 62 11.61 -9.80 -2.66
C GLU A 62 10.63 -9.64 -3.82
N PHE A 63 11.15 -9.18 -4.95
CA PHE A 63 10.39 -8.98 -6.19
C PHE A 63 10.97 -9.91 -7.24
N THR A 64 10.18 -10.87 -7.70
CA THR A 64 10.59 -11.85 -8.68
C THR A 64 9.81 -11.66 -9.97
N MET A 65 10.50 -11.67 -11.10
CA MET A 65 9.91 -11.61 -12.43
C MET A 65 10.29 -12.84 -13.23
N LEU A 66 9.29 -13.49 -13.82
CA LEU A 66 9.49 -14.57 -14.76
C LEU A 66 9.26 -14.06 -16.18
N ARG A 67 10.34 -13.97 -16.98
CA ARG A 67 10.32 -13.64 -18.40
C ARG A 67 10.72 -14.85 -19.22
N GLY A 68 9.74 -15.49 -19.84
CA GLY A 68 9.98 -16.79 -20.47
C GLY A 68 10.42 -17.82 -19.43
N SER A 69 11.59 -18.44 -19.63
CA SER A 69 12.20 -19.36 -18.67
C SER A 69 13.18 -18.69 -17.70
N LYS A 70 13.41 -17.37 -17.84
CA LYS A 70 14.38 -16.62 -17.03
C LYS A 70 13.72 -16.00 -15.81
N MET A 71 14.25 -16.28 -14.63
CA MET A 71 13.83 -15.71 -13.36
C MET A 71 14.79 -14.58 -12.94
N LEU A 72 14.23 -13.41 -12.63
CA LEU A 72 14.96 -12.24 -12.15
C LEU A 72 14.42 -11.88 -10.77
N SER A 73 15.29 -11.70 -9.78
CA SER A 73 14.92 -11.30 -8.42
C SER A 73 15.56 -9.98 -8.06
N PHE A 74 14.81 -9.14 -7.35
CA PHE A 74 15.23 -7.81 -6.90
C PHE A 74 14.85 -7.63 -5.43
N ASN A 75 15.74 -7.03 -4.65
CA ASN A 75 15.42 -6.62 -3.28
C ASN A 75 14.73 -5.24 -3.26
N LYS A 76 14.36 -4.79 -2.05
CA LYS A 76 13.69 -3.49 -1.87
C LYS A 76 14.47 -2.33 -2.47
N THR A 77 15.76 -2.24 -2.21
CA THR A 77 16.62 -1.14 -2.70
C THR A 77 16.67 -1.13 -4.23
N GLU A 78 16.82 -2.28 -4.84
CA GLU A 78 16.87 -2.43 -6.29
C GLU A 78 15.55 -2.06 -6.96
N ILE A 79 14.42 -2.50 -6.39
CA ILE A 79 13.10 -2.15 -6.96
C ILE A 79 12.79 -0.66 -6.79
N LEU A 80 13.11 -0.07 -5.64
CA LEU A 80 12.93 1.37 -5.43
C LEU A 80 13.77 2.20 -6.41
N GLY A 81 15.03 1.81 -6.64
CA GLY A 81 15.88 2.47 -7.61
C GLY A 81 15.35 2.36 -9.04
N SER A 82 14.83 1.20 -9.43
CA SER A 82 14.22 0.98 -10.75
C SER A 82 12.96 1.83 -10.94
N VAL A 83 12.09 1.89 -9.94
CA VAL A 83 10.85 2.69 -10.01
C VAL A 83 11.15 4.18 -10.03
N GLN A 84 12.16 4.62 -9.28
CA GLN A 84 12.60 6.02 -9.26
C GLN A 84 13.05 6.52 -10.63
N GLN A 85 13.69 5.68 -11.44
CA GLN A 85 14.08 6.00 -12.81
C GLN A 85 12.88 6.27 -13.73
N ASN A 86 11.71 5.76 -13.37
CA ASN A 86 10.45 5.93 -14.09
C ASN A 86 9.48 6.85 -13.35
N GLU A 87 9.97 7.71 -12.45
CA GLU A 87 9.15 8.69 -11.74
C GLU A 87 8.39 9.57 -12.72
N ASN A 88 7.09 9.74 -12.45
CA ASN A 88 6.15 10.52 -13.29
C ASN A 88 5.94 9.97 -14.71
N VAL A 89 6.37 8.74 -15.00
CA VAL A 89 6.09 8.07 -16.27
C VAL A 89 4.79 7.29 -16.17
N GLU A 90 3.81 7.65 -17.00
CA GLU A 90 2.54 6.91 -17.12
C GLU A 90 2.72 5.65 -17.97
N GLN A 91 2.22 4.52 -17.45
CA GLN A 91 2.15 3.27 -18.22
C GLN A 91 0.82 3.19 -18.98
N ALA A 92 0.87 2.81 -20.24
CA ALA A 92 -0.33 2.60 -21.05
C ALA A 92 -0.93 1.21 -20.79
N CYS A 93 -1.55 1.05 -19.63
CA CYS A 93 -2.19 -0.21 -19.23
C CYS A 93 -3.49 0.02 -18.45
N THR A 94 -4.32 -1.02 -18.41
CA THR A 94 -5.51 -1.09 -17.56
C THR A 94 -5.23 -2.04 -16.40
N THR A 95 -5.54 -1.63 -15.18
CA THR A 95 -5.30 -2.43 -13.98
C THR A 95 -6.59 -3.04 -13.45
N THR A 96 -6.52 -4.30 -13.02
CA THR A 96 -7.57 -4.98 -12.26
C THR A 96 -6.95 -5.69 -11.07
N THR A 97 -7.68 -5.76 -9.94
CA THR A 97 -7.23 -6.42 -8.72
C THR A 97 -8.21 -7.50 -8.30
N SER A 98 -7.68 -8.59 -7.75
CA SER A 98 -8.49 -9.64 -7.13
C SER A 98 -7.77 -10.24 -5.94
N VAL A 99 -8.49 -10.40 -4.81
CA VAL A 99 -7.95 -11.05 -3.61
C VAL A 99 -7.95 -12.56 -3.85
N ARG A 100 -6.78 -13.20 -3.70
CA ARG A 100 -6.60 -14.65 -3.91
C ARG A 100 -6.56 -15.43 -2.61
N GLU A 101 -6.04 -14.82 -1.56
CA GLU A 101 -5.98 -15.36 -0.21
C GLU A 101 -6.10 -14.20 0.77
N SER A 102 -6.81 -14.39 1.88
CA SER A 102 -6.87 -13.35 2.93
C SER A 102 -7.20 -13.98 4.28
N ASN A 103 -6.36 -13.69 5.25
CA ASN A 103 -6.58 -13.99 6.67
C ASN A 103 -5.98 -12.84 7.52
N ASN A 104 -5.95 -13.02 8.84
CA ASN A 104 -5.49 -11.98 9.75
C ASN A 104 -4.00 -11.64 9.62
N ASP A 105 -3.19 -12.55 9.11
CA ASP A 105 -1.73 -12.43 9.09
C ASP A 105 -1.18 -12.20 7.68
N LEU A 106 -1.87 -12.69 6.65
CA LEU A 106 -1.39 -12.69 5.29
C LEU A 106 -2.52 -12.46 4.28
N THR A 107 -2.23 -11.66 3.27
CA THR A 107 -3.13 -11.44 2.14
C THR A 107 -2.34 -11.52 0.83
N VAL A 108 -2.90 -12.18 -0.17
CA VAL A 108 -2.36 -12.22 -1.54
C VAL A 108 -3.35 -11.55 -2.47
N VAL A 109 -2.90 -10.51 -3.15
CA VAL A 109 -3.70 -9.77 -4.13
C VAL A 109 -3.05 -9.95 -5.50
N LYS A 110 -3.83 -10.40 -6.47
CA LYS A 110 -3.42 -10.42 -7.87
C LYS A 110 -3.71 -9.05 -8.51
N VAL A 111 -2.69 -8.43 -9.05
CA VAL A 111 -2.79 -7.17 -9.80
C VAL A 111 -2.43 -7.45 -11.24
N ASP A 112 -3.43 -7.40 -12.13
CA ASP A 112 -3.22 -7.53 -13.57
C ASP A 112 -3.04 -6.15 -14.20
N MET A 113 -1.95 -5.98 -14.93
CA MET A 113 -1.66 -4.80 -15.74
C MET A 113 -1.75 -5.24 -17.21
N LYS A 114 -2.83 -4.83 -17.86
CA LYS A 114 -3.10 -5.20 -19.25
C LYS A 114 -2.60 -4.11 -20.19
N TYR A 115 -1.56 -4.46 -20.93
CA TYR A 115 -0.98 -3.63 -21.98
C TYR A 115 -1.50 -4.08 -23.36
N GLU A 116 -1.21 -3.29 -24.37
CA GLU A 116 -1.42 -3.73 -25.74
C GLU A 116 -0.45 -4.89 -26.06
N GLY A 117 -0.99 -6.05 -26.38
CA GLY A 117 -0.23 -7.24 -26.77
C GLY A 117 0.23 -8.16 -25.65
N PHE A 118 0.16 -7.77 -24.39
CA PHE A 118 0.51 -8.63 -23.26
C PHE A 118 -0.15 -8.19 -21.93
N THR A 119 -0.18 -9.10 -20.98
CA THR A 119 -0.61 -8.81 -19.60
C THR A 119 0.52 -9.16 -18.63
N ARG A 120 0.83 -8.26 -17.71
CA ARG A 120 1.68 -8.52 -16.57
C ARG A 120 0.79 -8.81 -15.37
N SER A 121 0.89 -10.02 -14.83
CA SER A 121 0.18 -10.43 -13.62
C SER A 121 1.13 -10.40 -12.43
N ASN A 122 0.81 -9.60 -11.42
CA ASN A 122 1.61 -9.45 -10.21
C ASN A 122 0.87 -10.08 -9.04
N TYR A 123 1.48 -11.07 -8.41
CA TYR A 123 0.98 -11.67 -7.18
C TYR A 123 1.65 -10.97 -6.01
N VAL A 124 0.91 -10.05 -5.38
CA VAL A 124 1.40 -9.21 -4.29
C VAL A 124 1.03 -9.86 -2.97
N THR A 125 2.05 -10.30 -2.23
CA THR A 125 1.87 -10.88 -0.90
C THR A 125 2.15 -9.81 0.16
N LEU A 126 1.20 -9.65 1.08
CA LEU A 126 1.29 -8.72 2.18
C LEU A 126 1.20 -9.46 3.51
N ALA A 127 1.98 -9.04 4.49
CA ALA A 127 1.92 -9.54 5.86
C ALA A 127 1.48 -8.42 6.80
N ASN A 128 0.71 -8.80 7.82
CA ASN A 128 0.30 -7.90 8.89
C ASN A 128 1.42 -7.82 9.93
N THR A 129 2.19 -6.74 9.88
CA THR A 129 3.33 -6.49 10.76
C THR A 129 2.94 -5.57 11.92
N SER A 130 3.85 -5.36 12.88
CA SER A 130 3.65 -4.38 13.96
C SER A 130 3.47 -2.94 13.45
N GLU A 131 3.91 -2.65 12.22
CA GLU A 131 3.76 -1.34 11.56
C GLU A 131 2.58 -1.31 10.58
N GLY A 132 1.74 -2.35 10.56
CA GLY A 132 0.63 -2.52 9.64
C GLY A 132 0.96 -3.48 8.49
N TRP A 133 0.12 -3.45 7.47
CA TRP A 133 0.26 -4.33 6.31
C TRP A 133 1.39 -3.87 5.40
N LYS A 134 2.36 -4.74 5.17
CA LYS A 134 3.54 -4.49 4.33
C LYS A 134 3.61 -5.51 3.20
N ILE A 135 4.05 -5.06 2.03
CA ILE A 135 4.38 -5.96 0.92
C ILE A 135 5.66 -6.70 1.24
N THR A 136 5.60 -8.03 1.27
CA THR A 136 6.72 -8.91 1.58
C THR A 136 7.24 -9.67 0.36
N ASN A 137 6.41 -9.84 -0.66
CA ASN A 137 6.79 -10.51 -1.89
C ASN A 137 5.91 -10.04 -3.05
N VAL A 138 6.50 -9.91 -4.22
CA VAL A 138 5.76 -9.74 -5.48
C VAL A 138 6.32 -10.70 -6.51
N TYR A 139 5.47 -11.52 -7.07
CA TYR A 139 5.83 -12.43 -8.17
C TYR A 139 5.13 -11.97 -9.45
N SER A 140 5.87 -11.62 -10.48
CA SER A 140 5.34 -11.11 -11.74
C SER A 140 5.55 -12.11 -12.86
N VAL A 141 4.48 -12.40 -13.60
CA VAL A 141 4.50 -13.22 -14.80
C VAL A 141 3.93 -12.44 -15.98
N PHE A 142 4.42 -12.74 -17.16
CA PHE A 142 4.03 -12.08 -18.41
C PHE A 142 3.35 -13.09 -19.33
N LYS A 143 2.19 -12.74 -19.87
CA LYS A 143 1.40 -13.59 -20.76
C LYS A 143 1.13 -12.90 -22.09
#